data_af3cec4836f00e1e135bdb78bd882520
#
_entry.id   af3cec4836f00e1e135bdb78bd882520
#
_cell.length_a   1.000
_cell.length_b   1.000
_cell.length_c   1.000
_cell.angle_alpha   90.00
_cell.angle_beta   90.00
_cell.angle_gamma   90.00
#
_symmetry.space_group_name_H-M   'P 1'
#
loop_
_entity.id
_entity.type
_entity.pdbx_description
1 polymer ?
#
loop_
_entity_poly.entity_id
_entity_poly.type
_entity_poly.pdbx_seq_one_letter_code
_entity_poly.pdbx_strand_id
1 'polypeptide(L)'
;MNLGEKNNPVIELQKAEVKLQNGEIIFLDIPKTVYPPREDSALLIDYLETLKPNGVAMEIGCGSGILSILLAKNNWKVEACDINPYAVAAAKKNSASASVQHNIIFREGGLGEEKFSIPEGTKLLFWNLPYLNPPLPNEPRLDWIEEASMSDLEKKGWGHQLADYLEINRRYLEPDLLVVLLQRKYPKSPSNTEYWLNHGWSHRVIKSIWIHDEKLELVGYWKPGQGIPMKIIQECFSTMDEAKKLPNFGWQRIRTNKQIRGRGRRESTWVSNEQDLLATWNIKKSILGNINPGILQIIIGTKISDLLEQYCKWPNDILDNSGSKIGGILIEMDNQEEHLRIGIGINYLAKQIGSMEVIGWDEKTPGITTNNISQMIDAILSTLFEEHELLTHNLSPDILKRDSWRGLSKLLSRGYSLKINDKKSRIIGLDGDGGLSTLIEGKKSQNQSIDELTWLF
;
A
#
# COMPACT_ATOMS: atom_id res chain seq x y z
N MET A 1 -58.46 9.17 34.90
CA MET A 1 -57.12 8.51 34.72
C MET A 1 -56.35 9.35 33.73
N ASN A 2 -55.46 10.19 34.21
CA ASN A 2 -54.54 10.97 33.37
C ASN A 2 -53.46 10.01 32.82
N LEU A 3 -53.50 9.79 31.52
CA LEU A 3 -52.43 9.14 30.81
C LEU A 3 -51.26 10.13 30.79
N GLY A 4 -50.24 9.83 31.60
CA GLY A 4 -49.04 10.66 31.66
C GLY A 4 -48.40 10.84 30.27
N GLU A 5 -48.11 12.08 29.94
CA GLU A 5 -47.24 12.45 28.82
C GLU A 5 -45.94 11.64 28.93
N LYS A 6 -45.72 10.76 27.97
CA LYS A 6 -44.41 10.15 27.79
C LYS A 6 -43.45 11.29 27.42
N ASN A 7 -42.66 11.75 28.36
CA ASN A 7 -41.52 12.59 28.09
C ASN A 7 -40.60 11.79 27.12
N ASN A 8 -40.69 12.11 25.84
CA ASN A 8 -39.69 11.68 24.90
C ASN A 8 -38.35 12.27 25.37
N PRO A 9 -37.31 11.46 25.56
CA PRO A 9 -36.02 11.99 25.94
C PRO A 9 -35.60 13.02 24.91
N VAL A 10 -35.40 14.27 25.34
CA VAL A 10 -34.87 15.34 24.51
C VAL A 10 -33.44 14.92 24.15
N ILE A 11 -33.23 14.52 22.90
CA ILE A 11 -31.88 14.20 22.40
C ILE A 11 -31.11 15.53 22.36
N GLU A 12 -30.12 15.67 23.23
CA GLU A 12 -29.22 16.83 23.19
C GLU A 12 -28.39 16.81 21.92
N LEU A 13 -28.48 17.91 21.16
CA LEU A 13 -27.70 18.11 19.92
C LEU A 13 -26.56 19.06 20.16
N GLN A 14 -25.41 18.74 19.60
CA GLN A 14 -24.28 19.65 19.39
C GLN A 14 -24.27 20.11 17.94
N LYS A 15 -23.82 21.34 17.69
CA LYS A 15 -23.65 21.87 16.33
C LYS A 15 -22.21 21.86 15.94
N ALA A 16 -21.95 21.51 14.69
CA ALA A 16 -20.63 21.63 14.08
C ALA A 16 -20.73 22.36 12.75
N GLU A 17 -19.68 23.07 12.41
CA GLU A 17 -19.52 23.77 11.14
C GLU A 17 -18.27 23.22 10.44
N VAL A 18 -18.42 22.75 9.20
CA VAL A 18 -17.33 22.26 8.39
C VAL A 18 -17.16 23.18 7.19
N LYS A 19 -16.01 23.87 7.13
CA LYS A 19 -15.69 24.76 6.03
C LYS A 19 -14.95 23.97 4.94
N LEU A 20 -15.49 23.99 3.73
CA LEU A 20 -14.91 23.37 2.54
C LEU A 20 -13.86 24.28 1.87
N GLN A 21 -13.01 23.71 1.00
CA GLN A 21 -11.98 24.48 0.28
C GLN A 21 -12.55 25.55 -0.64
N ASN A 22 -13.76 25.30 -1.20
CA ASN A 22 -14.48 26.29 -2.02
C ASN A 22 -15.09 27.44 -1.20
N GLY A 23 -14.91 27.43 0.13
CA GLY A 23 -15.46 28.44 1.05
C GLY A 23 -16.89 28.17 1.54
N GLU A 24 -17.55 27.15 1.07
CA GLU A 24 -18.87 26.73 1.55
C GLU A 24 -18.76 26.18 2.96
N ILE A 25 -19.81 26.42 3.78
CA ILE A 25 -19.90 25.90 5.15
C ILE A 25 -21.07 24.92 5.21
N ILE A 26 -20.78 23.71 5.69
CA ILE A 26 -21.79 22.69 5.99
C ILE A 26 -22.09 22.74 7.48
N PHE A 27 -23.35 22.97 7.83
CA PHE A 27 -23.83 22.94 9.20
C PHE A 27 -24.39 21.56 9.55
N LEU A 28 -24.00 21.04 10.70
CA LEU A 28 -24.37 19.72 11.17
C LEU A 28 -25.03 19.78 12.53
N ASP A 29 -26.16 19.09 12.67
CA ASP A 29 -26.81 18.77 13.95
C ASP A 29 -26.37 17.35 14.35
N ILE A 30 -25.65 17.21 15.47
CA ILE A 30 -25.02 15.93 15.86
C ILE A 30 -25.54 15.55 17.25
N PRO A 31 -26.21 14.39 17.41
CA PRO A 31 -26.54 13.88 18.73
C PRO A 31 -25.30 13.68 19.59
N LYS A 32 -25.39 13.94 20.90
CA LYS A 32 -24.28 13.69 21.84
C LYS A 32 -23.80 12.24 21.88
N THR A 33 -24.57 11.30 21.32
CA THR A 33 -24.25 9.89 21.19
C THR A 33 -23.50 9.55 19.87
N VAL A 34 -23.15 10.56 19.08
CA VAL A 34 -22.48 10.42 17.79
C VAL A 34 -21.16 11.19 17.82
N TYR A 35 -20.09 10.56 17.37
CA TYR A 35 -18.77 11.17 17.30
C TYR A 35 -18.79 12.37 16.33
N PRO A 36 -18.36 13.56 16.78
CA PRO A 36 -18.32 14.74 15.91
C PRO A 36 -17.10 14.71 15.00
N PRO A 37 -17.14 15.39 13.83
CA PRO A 37 -15.95 15.58 12.99
C PRO A 37 -14.85 16.31 13.77
N ARG A 38 -13.63 15.80 13.73
CA ARG A 38 -12.41 16.37 14.34
C ARG A 38 -11.28 16.46 13.31
N GLU A 39 -10.03 16.66 13.78
CA GLU A 39 -8.84 16.77 12.94
C GLU A 39 -8.60 15.53 12.07
N ASP A 40 -8.97 14.35 12.54
CA ASP A 40 -8.93 13.10 11.80
C ASP A 40 -9.85 13.13 10.57
N SER A 41 -11.09 13.60 10.77
CA SER A 41 -12.06 13.75 9.68
C SER A 41 -11.60 14.75 8.62
N ALA A 42 -10.81 15.78 9.01
CA ALA A 42 -10.28 16.77 8.08
C ALA A 42 -9.36 16.16 7.01
N LEU A 43 -8.61 15.10 7.35
CA LEU A 43 -7.78 14.39 6.37
C LEU A 43 -8.60 13.74 5.26
N LEU A 44 -9.72 13.13 5.62
CA LEU A 44 -10.65 12.54 4.67
C LEU A 44 -11.35 13.61 3.85
N ILE A 45 -11.85 14.69 4.49
CA ILE A 45 -12.48 15.82 3.81
C ILE A 45 -11.55 16.38 2.73
N ASP A 46 -10.32 16.73 3.09
CA ASP A 46 -9.33 17.29 2.17
C ASP A 46 -9.09 16.41 0.94
N TYR A 47 -9.07 15.09 1.12
CA TYR A 47 -8.88 14.15 0.03
C TYR A 47 -10.15 14.00 -0.81
N LEU A 48 -11.31 13.77 -0.17
CA LEU A 48 -12.57 13.52 -0.86
C LEU A 48 -13.04 14.73 -1.69
N GLU A 49 -12.71 15.96 -1.28
CA GLU A 49 -12.99 17.19 -2.05
C GLU A 49 -12.28 17.21 -3.41
N THR A 50 -11.13 16.52 -3.53
CA THR A 50 -10.36 16.47 -4.79
C THR A 50 -10.94 15.49 -5.81
N LEU A 51 -11.80 14.57 -5.38
CA LEU A 51 -12.28 13.49 -6.21
C LEU A 51 -13.40 13.93 -7.16
N LYS A 52 -13.29 13.47 -8.40
CA LYS A 52 -14.36 13.56 -9.39
C LYS A 52 -15.25 12.32 -9.31
N PRO A 53 -16.57 12.45 -9.58
CA PRO A 53 -17.47 11.31 -9.51
C PRO A 53 -17.10 10.23 -10.52
N ASN A 54 -17.04 8.99 -10.01
CA ASN A 54 -16.72 7.81 -10.80
C ASN A 54 -17.41 6.57 -10.19
N GLY A 55 -18.70 6.40 -10.47
CA GLY A 55 -19.47 5.27 -9.96
C GLY A 55 -20.10 5.54 -8.58
N VAL A 56 -20.11 4.50 -7.75
CA VAL A 56 -20.68 4.53 -6.39
C VAL A 56 -19.57 4.64 -5.36
N ALA A 57 -19.80 5.48 -4.33
CA ALA A 57 -18.96 5.51 -3.14
C ALA A 57 -19.70 4.86 -1.97
N MET A 58 -18.98 4.13 -1.12
CA MET A 58 -19.50 3.53 0.11
C MET A 58 -18.74 4.04 1.33
N GLU A 59 -19.46 4.54 2.32
CA GLU A 59 -18.93 4.93 3.63
C GLU A 59 -19.31 3.89 4.69
N ILE A 60 -18.33 3.43 5.46
CA ILE A 60 -18.56 2.62 6.66
C ILE A 60 -18.39 3.54 7.88
N GLY A 61 -19.35 3.51 8.84
CA GLY A 61 -19.33 4.37 10.01
C GLY A 61 -19.59 5.85 9.67
N CYS A 62 -20.77 6.16 9.12
CA CYS A 62 -21.05 7.49 8.57
C CYS A 62 -21.17 8.60 9.63
N GLY A 63 -21.39 8.28 10.90
CA GLY A 63 -21.49 9.26 11.97
C GLY A 63 -22.49 10.38 11.68
N SER A 64 -22.02 11.62 11.62
CA SER A 64 -22.82 12.80 11.28
C SER A 64 -23.24 12.89 9.81
N GLY A 65 -22.66 12.06 8.93
CA GLY A 65 -22.87 12.03 7.48
C GLY A 65 -22.03 13.05 6.70
N ILE A 66 -21.10 13.74 7.32
CA ILE A 66 -20.34 14.84 6.67
C ILE A 66 -19.59 14.39 5.41
N LEU A 67 -18.92 13.24 5.44
CA LEU A 67 -18.11 12.76 4.31
C LEU A 67 -19.01 12.31 3.15
N SER A 68 -20.13 11.62 3.45
CA SER A 68 -21.16 11.28 2.46
C SER A 68 -21.80 12.52 1.84
N ILE A 69 -22.13 13.55 2.65
CA ILE A 69 -22.68 14.83 2.17
C ILE A 69 -21.70 15.52 1.23
N LEU A 70 -20.42 15.56 1.58
CA LEU A 70 -19.37 16.13 0.77
C LEU A 70 -19.29 15.49 -0.61
N LEU A 71 -19.22 14.17 -0.68
CA LEU A 71 -19.18 13.44 -1.94
C LEU A 71 -20.45 13.65 -2.77
N ALA A 72 -21.63 13.64 -2.13
CA ALA A 72 -22.90 13.90 -2.81
C ALA A 72 -22.98 15.31 -3.40
N LYS A 73 -22.39 16.32 -2.73
CA LYS A 73 -22.22 17.68 -3.29
C LYS A 73 -21.35 17.70 -4.54
N ASN A 74 -20.36 16.80 -4.61
CA ASN A 74 -19.52 16.59 -5.77
C ASN A 74 -20.15 15.61 -6.79
N ASN A 75 -21.47 15.38 -6.72
CA ASN A 75 -22.25 14.54 -7.63
C ASN A 75 -21.92 13.03 -7.60
N TRP A 76 -21.31 12.53 -6.52
CA TRP A 76 -21.21 11.10 -6.30
C TRP A 76 -22.57 10.51 -5.89
N LYS A 77 -22.82 9.25 -6.28
CA LYS A 77 -23.82 8.41 -5.63
C LYS A 77 -23.17 7.77 -4.42
N VAL A 78 -23.79 7.90 -3.26
CA VAL A 78 -23.20 7.41 -2.00
C VAL A 78 -24.15 6.44 -1.33
N GLU A 79 -23.62 5.30 -0.89
CA GLU A 79 -24.25 4.47 0.12
C GLU A 79 -23.42 4.54 1.39
N ALA A 80 -24.08 4.67 2.53
CA ALA A 80 -23.40 4.81 3.81
C ALA A 80 -24.10 4.00 4.89
N CYS A 81 -23.32 3.44 5.80
CA CYS A 81 -23.89 2.68 6.92
C CYS A 81 -23.26 3.09 8.25
N ASP A 82 -24.01 2.86 9.32
CA ASP A 82 -23.56 3.00 10.69
C ASP A 82 -24.32 2.03 11.59
N ILE A 83 -23.63 1.44 12.57
CA ILE A 83 -24.27 0.56 13.57
C ILE A 83 -25.09 1.36 14.58
N ASN A 84 -24.84 2.67 14.72
CA ASN A 84 -25.55 3.57 15.61
C ASN A 84 -26.76 4.16 14.89
N PRO A 85 -27.99 3.80 15.26
CA PRO A 85 -29.21 4.33 14.61
C PRO A 85 -29.34 5.85 14.76
N TYR A 86 -28.80 6.44 15.82
CA TYR A 86 -28.80 7.91 16.00
C TYR A 86 -27.85 8.60 14.99
N ALA A 87 -26.73 7.96 14.63
CA ALA A 87 -25.85 8.44 13.58
C ALA A 87 -26.59 8.43 12.23
N VAL A 88 -27.23 7.31 11.88
CA VAL A 88 -28.02 7.20 10.64
C VAL A 88 -29.14 8.26 10.57
N ALA A 89 -29.84 8.47 11.68
CA ALA A 89 -30.89 9.50 11.74
C ALA A 89 -30.34 10.92 11.58
N ALA A 90 -29.22 11.22 12.23
CA ALA A 90 -28.52 12.50 12.10
C ALA A 90 -28.01 12.74 10.69
N ALA A 91 -27.36 11.74 10.08
CA ALA A 91 -26.80 11.81 8.71
C ALA A 91 -27.94 12.07 7.69
N LYS A 92 -29.08 11.38 7.82
CA LYS A 92 -30.29 11.65 6.99
C LYS A 92 -30.78 13.08 7.13
N LYS A 93 -30.90 13.59 8.37
CA LYS A 93 -31.33 14.97 8.63
C LYS A 93 -30.33 15.98 8.05
N ASN A 94 -29.02 15.80 8.27
CA ASN A 94 -27.99 16.69 7.81
C ASN A 94 -27.91 16.70 6.26
N SER A 95 -28.05 15.55 5.61
CA SER A 95 -28.07 15.46 4.14
C SER A 95 -29.27 16.19 3.52
N ALA A 96 -30.45 16.14 4.18
CA ALA A 96 -31.62 16.90 3.77
C ALA A 96 -31.40 18.41 3.94
N SER A 97 -30.78 18.84 5.05
CA SER A 97 -30.43 20.25 5.29
C SER A 97 -29.40 20.75 4.24
N ALA A 98 -28.51 19.90 3.78
CA ALA A 98 -27.54 20.19 2.71
C ALA A 98 -28.13 20.02 1.29
N SER A 99 -29.42 19.61 1.15
CA SER A 99 -30.12 19.40 -0.14
C SER A 99 -29.48 18.33 -1.05
N VAL A 100 -28.84 17.30 -0.47
CA VAL A 100 -28.19 16.21 -1.23
C VAL A 100 -28.74 14.81 -0.92
N GLN A 101 -29.82 14.72 -0.15
CA GLN A 101 -30.41 13.45 0.32
C GLN A 101 -30.80 12.48 -0.83
N HIS A 102 -31.03 12.98 -2.02
CA HIS A 102 -31.40 12.16 -3.18
C HIS A 102 -30.21 11.41 -3.79
N ASN A 103 -28.97 11.80 -3.46
CA ASN A 103 -27.75 11.15 -3.89
C ASN A 103 -27.17 10.18 -2.84
N ILE A 104 -27.79 10.08 -1.66
CA ILE A 104 -27.26 9.28 -0.55
C ILE A 104 -28.31 8.31 -0.01
N ILE A 105 -27.89 7.05 0.17
CA ILE A 105 -28.67 6.03 0.87
C ILE A 105 -27.98 5.71 2.19
N PHE A 106 -28.63 6.00 3.31
CA PHE A 106 -28.16 5.65 4.65
C PHE A 106 -28.87 4.42 5.18
N ARG A 107 -28.08 3.44 5.68
CA ARG A 107 -28.59 2.19 6.25
C ARG A 107 -28.04 1.96 7.67
N GLU A 108 -28.83 1.34 8.54
CA GLU A 108 -28.33 0.80 9.80
C GLU A 108 -27.57 -0.49 9.53
N GLY A 109 -26.43 -0.68 10.21
CA GLY A 109 -25.59 -1.85 10.11
C GLY A 109 -24.13 -1.51 9.84
N GLY A 110 -23.28 -2.53 9.80
CA GLY A 110 -21.84 -2.37 9.62
C GLY A 110 -21.13 -3.68 9.32
N LEU A 111 -19.81 -3.59 9.12
CA LEU A 111 -18.95 -4.74 8.88
C LEU A 111 -19.07 -5.75 10.02
N GLY A 112 -19.27 -7.02 9.68
CA GLY A 112 -19.48 -8.12 10.63
C GLY A 112 -20.95 -8.47 10.87
N GLU A 113 -21.89 -7.68 10.39
CA GLU A 113 -23.32 -8.00 10.46
C GLU A 113 -23.78 -8.77 9.22
N GLU A 114 -24.78 -9.64 9.39
CA GLU A 114 -25.29 -10.53 8.34
C GLU A 114 -25.79 -9.78 7.08
N LYS A 115 -26.32 -8.60 7.25
CA LYS A 115 -26.89 -7.78 6.15
C LYS A 115 -25.86 -6.82 5.53
N PHE A 116 -24.62 -6.81 6.02
CA PHE A 116 -23.60 -5.94 5.44
C PHE A 116 -23.23 -6.39 4.03
N SER A 117 -23.29 -5.47 3.08
CA SER A 117 -22.87 -5.72 1.70
C SER A 117 -22.32 -4.45 1.06
N ILE A 118 -21.37 -4.63 0.16
CA ILE A 118 -20.86 -3.54 -0.66
C ILE A 118 -21.74 -3.43 -1.92
N PRO A 119 -22.28 -2.25 -2.23
CA PRO A 119 -23.12 -2.04 -3.40
C PRO A 119 -22.38 -2.34 -4.71
N GLU A 120 -23.12 -2.83 -5.70
CA GLU A 120 -22.60 -3.00 -7.07
C GLU A 120 -22.15 -1.65 -7.64
N GLY A 121 -21.07 -1.66 -8.40
CA GLY A 121 -20.49 -0.44 -9.00
C GLY A 121 -19.72 0.43 -8.00
N THR A 122 -19.42 -0.07 -6.78
CA THR A 122 -18.62 0.68 -5.79
C THR A 122 -17.17 0.82 -6.26
N LYS A 123 -16.78 2.03 -6.62
CA LYS A 123 -15.42 2.41 -7.02
C LYS A 123 -14.57 2.96 -5.87
N LEU A 124 -15.23 3.50 -4.86
CA LEU A 124 -14.60 4.05 -3.66
C LEU A 124 -15.29 3.51 -2.42
N LEU A 125 -14.55 2.81 -1.58
CA LEU A 125 -14.96 2.46 -0.22
C LEU A 125 -14.08 3.22 0.75
N PHE A 126 -14.65 3.91 1.73
CA PHE A 126 -13.86 4.67 2.68
C PHE A 126 -14.40 4.54 4.11
N TRP A 127 -13.47 4.68 5.05
CA TRP A 127 -13.78 4.54 6.46
C TRP A 127 -12.82 5.37 7.32
N ASN A 128 -13.35 6.20 8.18
CA ASN A 128 -12.62 6.68 9.34
C ASN A 128 -12.54 5.51 10.33
N LEU A 129 -11.52 4.67 10.17
CA LEU A 129 -11.42 3.41 10.87
C LEU A 129 -11.28 3.63 12.37
N PRO A 130 -12.01 2.90 13.24
CA PRO A 130 -11.68 2.89 14.66
C PRO A 130 -10.23 2.42 14.87
N TYR A 131 -9.39 3.25 15.50
CA TYR A 131 -7.95 3.01 15.59
C TYR A 131 -7.39 3.07 17.01
N LEU A 132 -8.20 3.41 18.01
CA LEU A 132 -7.77 3.47 19.39
C LEU A 132 -7.68 2.06 19.99
N ASN A 133 -6.64 1.80 20.77
CA ASN A 133 -6.56 0.55 21.48
C ASN A 133 -7.66 0.51 22.55
N PRO A 134 -8.33 -0.64 22.73
CA PRO A 134 -9.23 -0.81 23.86
C PRO A 134 -8.52 -0.49 25.18
N PRO A 135 -9.14 0.25 26.10
CA PRO A 135 -8.49 0.60 27.37
C PRO A 135 -8.19 -0.63 28.21
N LEU A 136 -7.00 -0.68 28.79
CA LEU A 136 -6.64 -1.73 29.72
C LEU A 136 -7.42 -1.56 31.03
N PRO A 137 -7.65 -2.63 31.82
CA PRO A 137 -8.49 -2.58 33.01
C PRO A 137 -8.16 -1.51 34.04
N ASN A 138 -6.96 -0.96 34.04
CA ASN A 138 -6.45 0.05 35.01
C ASN A 138 -6.08 1.39 34.34
N GLU A 139 -6.41 1.59 33.06
CA GLU A 139 -6.17 2.85 32.37
C GLU A 139 -7.37 3.80 32.51
N PRO A 140 -7.13 5.13 32.48
CA PRO A 140 -8.23 6.09 32.40
C PRO A 140 -9.06 5.80 31.15
N ARG A 141 -10.37 5.65 31.35
CA ARG A 141 -11.29 5.45 30.23
C ARG A 141 -11.36 6.71 29.38
N LEU A 142 -11.44 6.52 28.07
CA LEU A 142 -11.85 7.55 27.13
C LEU A 142 -13.28 8.00 27.43
N ASP A 143 -13.71 9.12 26.84
CA ASP A 143 -15.13 9.45 26.83
C ASP A 143 -15.89 8.26 26.21
N TRP A 144 -17.07 7.93 26.78
CA TRP A 144 -17.90 6.79 26.36
C TRP A 144 -18.17 6.77 24.85
N ILE A 145 -18.26 7.92 24.22
CA ILE A 145 -18.49 8.07 22.79
C ILE A 145 -17.23 7.74 22.01
N GLU A 146 -16.07 8.17 22.46
CA GLU A 146 -14.80 7.86 21.85
C GLU A 146 -14.50 6.36 21.95
N GLU A 147 -14.73 5.78 23.14
CA GLU A 147 -14.54 4.34 23.34
C GLU A 147 -15.45 3.52 22.42
N ALA A 148 -16.74 3.90 22.33
CA ALA A 148 -17.71 3.18 21.52
C ALA A 148 -17.50 3.34 20.00
N SER A 149 -16.97 4.49 19.55
CA SER A 149 -16.87 4.82 18.13
C SER A 149 -15.49 4.59 17.54
N MET A 150 -14.44 4.67 18.36
CA MET A 150 -13.05 4.70 17.90
C MET A 150 -12.19 3.52 18.38
N SER A 151 -12.75 2.59 19.18
CA SER A 151 -11.98 1.41 19.62
C SER A 151 -11.80 0.39 18.50
N ASP A 152 -10.55 0.05 18.24
CA ASP A 152 -10.20 -1.05 17.33
C ASP A 152 -10.35 -2.41 18.02
N LEU A 153 -10.36 -3.48 17.27
CA LEU A 153 -10.44 -4.84 17.82
C LEU A 153 -9.09 -5.31 18.36
N GLU A 154 -9.08 -5.90 19.55
CA GLU A 154 -7.85 -6.25 20.29
C GLU A 154 -6.83 -7.08 19.50
N LYS A 155 -7.28 -8.04 18.68
CA LYS A 155 -6.38 -9.02 18.05
C LYS A 155 -6.17 -8.84 16.54
N LYS A 156 -7.23 -8.50 15.80
CA LYS A 156 -7.17 -8.44 14.34
C LYS A 156 -7.27 -7.04 13.78
N GLY A 157 -7.95 -6.13 14.48
CA GLY A 157 -8.31 -4.83 13.96
C GLY A 157 -9.40 -4.85 12.87
N TRP A 158 -10.18 -3.80 12.81
CA TRP A 158 -11.25 -3.66 11.82
C TRP A 158 -10.74 -3.62 10.39
N GLY A 159 -9.56 -3.03 10.16
CA GLY A 159 -8.94 -3.00 8.84
C GLY A 159 -8.61 -4.39 8.31
N HIS A 160 -8.19 -5.34 9.17
CA HIS A 160 -7.96 -6.73 8.78
C HIS A 160 -9.26 -7.47 8.48
N GLN A 161 -10.32 -7.24 9.30
CA GLN A 161 -11.64 -7.84 9.01
C GLN A 161 -12.21 -7.35 7.69
N LEU A 162 -12.03 -6.08 7.36
CA LEU A 162 -12.44 -5.55 6.07
C LEU A 162 -11.66 -6.20 4.93
N ALA A 163 -10.34 -6.36 5.06
CA ALA A 163 -9.54 -7.04 4.04
C ALA A 163 -10.02 -8.48 3.81
N ASP A 164 -10.30 -9.24 4.88
CA ASP A 164 -10.84 -10.61 4.80
C ASP A 164 -12.20 -10.63 4.09
N TYR A 165 -13.09 -9.71 4.45
CA TYR A 165 -14.40 -9.59 3.82
C TYR A 165 -14.28 -9.31 2.31
N LEU A 166 -13.39 -8.41 1.93
CA LEU A 166 -13.14 -8.07 0.53
C LEU A 166 -12.53 -9.24 -0.25
N GLU A 167 -11.64 -10.03 0.35
CA GLU A 167 -11.08 -11.23 -0.30
C GLU A 167 -12.15 -12.30 -0.54
N ILE A 168 -13.01 -12.58 0.44
CA ILE A 168 -14.10 -13.55 0.32
C ILE A 168 -15.10 -13.13 -0.77
N ASN A 169 -15.37 -11.84 -0.87
CA ASN A 169 -16.38 -11.29 -1.78
C ASN A 169 -15.78 -10.74 -3.10
N ARG A 170 -14.49 -10.95 -3.36
CA ARG A 170 -13.73 -10.33 -4.45
C ARG A 170 -14.41 -10.40 -5.82
N ARG A 171 -15.08 -11.51 -6.13
CA ARG A 171 -15.77 -11.72 -7.42
C ARG A 171 -16.95 -10.77 -7.66
N TYR A 172 -17.45 -10.13 -6.62
CA TYR A 172 -18.59 -9.19 -6.67
C TYR A 172 -18.15 -7.74 -6.59
N LEU A 173 -16.84 -7.49 -6.41
CA LEU A 173 -16.29 -6.15 -6.29
C LEU A 173 -15.82 -5.64 -7.64
N GLU A 174 -15.89 -4.33 -7.83
CA GLU A 174 -15.28 -3.69 -8.97
C GLU A 174 -13.77 -3.96 -9.00
N PRO A 175 -13.21 -4.30 -10.17
CA PRO A 175 -11.78 -4.63 -10.28
C PRO A 175 -10.85 -3.49 -9.89
N ASP A 176 -11.30 -2.25 -10.09
CA ASP A 176 -10.61 -0.99 -9.79
C ASP A 176 -11.14 -0.33 -8.51
N LEU A 177 -11.74 -1.09 -7.60
CA LEU A 177 -12.15 -0.61 -6.29
C LEU A 177 -10.95 -0.03 -5.54
N LEU A 178 -11.07 1.23 -5.11
CA LEU A 178 -10.18 1.85 -4.14
C LEU A 178 -10.80 1.80 -2.74
N VAL A 179 -10.05 1.28 -1.79
CA VAL A 179 -10.39 1.31 -0.37
C VAL A 179 -9.54 2.36 0.32
N VAL A 180 -10.15 3.35 0.94
CA VAL A 180 -9.45 4.43 1.63
C VAL A 180 -9.74 4.36 3.13
N LEU A 181 -8.70 4.13 3.91
CA LEU A 181 -8.80 4.02 5.37
C LEU A 181 -7.99 5.12 6.04
N LEU A 182 -8.60 5.81 6.98
CA LEU A 182 -7.87 6.58 7.96
C LEU A 182 -7.50 5.64 9.11
N GLN A 183 -6.21 5.51 9.37
CA GLN A 183 -5.68 4.56 10.36
C GLN A 183 -4.53 5.14 11.15
N ARG A 184 -4.30 4.65 12.37
CA ARG A 184 -3.17 5.07 13.19
C ARG A 184 -1.92 4.28 12.83
N LYS A 185 -0.85 5.01 12.52
CA LYS A 185 0.48 4.44 12.26
C LYS A 185 1.32 4.34 13.52
N TYR A 186 1.22 5.32 14.41
CA TYR A 186 1.95 5.37 15.67
C TYR A 186 1.07 5.96 16.79
N PRO A 187 1.03 5.36 17.97
CA PRO A 187 1.48 4.00 18.29
C PRO A 187 0.88 2.95 17.36
N LYS A 188 1.54 1.78 17.22
CA LYS A 188 1.09 0.74 16.29
C LYS A 188 -0.34 0.28 16.63
N SER A 189 -1.23 0.35 15.65
CA SER A 189 -2.59 -0.19 15.74
C SER A 189 -2.64 -1.65 15.28
N PRO A 190 -3.59 -2.47 15.73
CA PRO A 190 -3.87 -3.78 15.16
C PRO A 190 -4.10 -3.71 13.64
N SER A 191 -4.88 -2.72 13.18
CA SER A 191 -5.08 -2.45 11.75
C SER A 191 -3.81 -1.85 11.13
N ASN A 192 -3.17 -2.55 10.18
CA ASN A 192 -1.93 -2.10 9.56
C ASN A 192 -1.80 -2.51 8.10
N THR A 193 -0.93 -1.82 7.35
CA THR A 193 -0.72 -2.04 5.92
C THR A 193 -0.07 -3.38 5.56
N GLU A 194 0.66 -3.98 6.49
CA GLU A 194 1.37 -5.25 6.27
C GLU A 194 0.41 -6.41 6.02
N TYR A 195 -0.71 -6.44 6.76
CA TYR A 195 -1.75 -7.43 6.53
C TYR A 195 -2.33 -7.38 5.12
N TRP A 196 -2.64 -6.18 4.62
CA TRP A 196 -3.14 -5.96 3.26
C TRP A 196 -2.13 -6.40 2.20
N LEU A 197 -0.84 -6.06 2.39
CA LEU A 197 0.23 -6.48 1.49
C LEU A 197 0.36 -7.99 1.42
N ASN A 198 0.29 -8.69 2.55
CA ASN A 198 0.36 -10.16 2.63
C ASN A 198 -0.81 -10.84 1.90
N HIS A 199 -1.92 -10.14 1.72
CA HIS A 199 -3.07 -10.56 0.91
C HIS A 199 -3.01 -10.00 -0.53
N GLY A 200 -1.87 -9.48 -0.98
CA GLY A 200 -1.64 -8.98 -2.34
C GLY A 200 -2.39 -7.69 -2.66
N TRP A 201 -2.64 -6.82 -1.68
CA TRP A 201 -3.15 -5.48 -1.90
C TRP A 201 -2.02 -4.47 -1.96
N SER A 202 -2.03 -3.65 -3.00
CA SER A 202 -1.20 -2.45 -3.07
C SER A 202 -1.71 -1.41 -2.11
N HIS A 203 -0.84 -0.51 -1.66
CA HIS A 203 -1.25 0.59 -0.81
C HIS A 203 -0.41 1.85 -1.06
N ARG A 204 -1.02 3.01 -0.86
CA ARG A 204 -0.32 4.30 -0.95
C ARG A 204 -0.81 5.22 0.15
N VAL A 205 0.13 5.82 0.88
CA VAL A 205 -0.19 6.87 1.84
C VAL A 205 -0.56 8.11 1.06
N ILE A 206 -1.81 8.56 1.20
CA ILE A 206 -2.36 9.75 0.55
C ILE A 206 -1.91 10.98 1.33
N LYS A 207 -2.10 10.94 2.65
CA LYS A 207 -1.76 12.04 3.56
C LYS A 207 -1.42 11.49 4.94
N SER A 208 -0.61 12.22 5.71
CA SER A 208 -0.35 11.88 7.12
C SER A 208 -0.27 13.13 7.98
N ILE A 209 -0.69 13.00 9.25
CA ILE A 209 -0.64 14.06 10.24
C ILE A 209 -0.17 13.51 11.58
N TRP A 210 0.48 14.36 12.38
CA TRP A 210 0.68 14.11 13.79
C TRP A 210 -0.36 14.89 14.58
N ILE A 211 -1.12 14.19 15.43
CA ILE A 211 -2.02 14.78 16.40
C ILE A 211 -1.49 14.35 17.76
N HIS A 212 -0.95 15.31 18.53
CA HIS A 212 -0.21 15.04 19.76
C HIS A 212 0.86 13.95 19.54
N ASP A 213 0.75 12.82 20.22
CA ASP A 213 1.69 11.70 20.16
C ASP A 213 1.29 10.62 19.15
N GLU A 214 0.21 10.83 18.40
CA GLU A 214 -0.31 9.88 17.42
C GLU A 214 -0.01 10.34 16.00
N LYS A 215 0.45 9.39 15.17
CA LYS A 215 0.55 9.59 13.73
C LYS A 215 -0.60 8.88 13.04
N LEU A 216 -1.45 9.66 12.38
CA LEU A 216 -2.52 9.16 11.52
C LEU A 216 -2.08 9.19 10.06
N GLU A 217 -2.49 8.17 9.32
CA GLU A 217 -2.26 8.06 7.88
C GLU A 217 -3.57 7.74 7.16
N LEU A 218 -3.88 8.52 6.13
CA LEU A 218 -4.90 8.21 5.17
C LEU A 218 -4.26 7.34 4.09
N VAL A 219 -4.72 6.09 3.94
CA VAL A 219 -4.12 5.10 3.07
C VAL A 219 -5.13 4.57 2.08
N GLY A 220 -4.78 4.62 0.80
CA GLY A 220 -5.53 3.96 -0.27
C GLY A 220 -4.99 2.57 -0.54
N TYR A 221 -5.89 1.59 -0.70
CA TYR A 221 -5.59 0.19 -1.02
C TYR A 221 -6.33 -0.23 -2.28
N TRP A 222 -5.66 -0.97 -3.16
CA TRP A 222 -6.26 -1.52 -4.39
C TRP A 222 -5.62 -2.84 -4.79
N LYS A 223 -6.26 -3.59 -5.68
CA LYS A 223 -5.68 -4.81 -6.25
C LYS A 223 -4.86 -4.49 -7.48
N PRO A 224 -3.60 -4.99 -7.58
CA PRO A 224 -2.75 -4.80 -8.76
C PRO A 224 -3.45 -5.21 -10.05
N GLY A 225 -3.29 -4.39 -11.05
CA GLY A 225 -3.83 -4.64 -12.39
C GLY A 225 -5.24 -4.15 -12.61
N GLN A 226 -5.99 -3.81 -11.55
CA GLN A 226 -7.33 -3.21 -11.67
C GLN A 226 -8.18 -3.94 -12.73
N GLY A 227 -8.21 -5.29 -12.64
CA GLY A 227 -8.93 -6.17 -13.56
C GLY A 227 -8.08 -6.83 -14.63
N ILE A 228 -6.88 -6.34 -14.91
CA ILE A 228 -5.94 -7.01 -15.84
C ILE A 228 -5.20 -8.11 -15.06
N PRO A 229 -5.34 -9.40 -15.42
CA PRO A 229 -4.65 -10.49 -14.74
C PRO A 229 -3.18 -10.56 -15.15
N MET A 230 -2.33 -11.05 -14.25
CA MET A 230 -0.95 -11.43 -14.60
C MET A 230 -0.96 -12.57 -15.61
N LYS A 231 -0.24 -12.43 -16.72
CA LYS A 231 -0.07 -13.51 -17.68
C LYS A 231 0.83 -14.59 -17.09
N ILE A 232 0.37 -15.83 -17.09
CA ILE A 232 1.14 -16.99 -16.61
C ILE A 232 1.34 -17.95 -17.77
N ILE A 233 2.61 -18.34 -18.01
CA ILE A 233 2.98 -19.31 -19.05
C ILE A 233 3.85 -20.41 -18.44
N GLN A 234 3.83 -21.60 -19.03
CA GLN A 234 4.54 -22.74 -18.48
C GLN A 234 6.06 -22.63 -18.66
N GLU A 235 6.50 -22.29 -19.87
CA GLU A 235 7.91 -22.20 -20.22
C GLU A 235 8.12 -21.09 -21.24
N CYS A 236 9.27 -20.41 -21.18
CA CYS A 236 9.73 -19.47 -22.19
C CYS A 236 11.26 -19.38 -22.21
N PHE A 237 11.80 -18.72 -23.22
CA PHE A 237 13.24 -18.40 -23.22
C PHE A 237 13.56 -17.41 -22.12
N SER A 238 12.87 -16.28 -22.07
CA SER A 238 13.02 -15.26 -21.04
C SER A 238 11.71 -14.48 -20.85
N THR A 239 11.28 -14.25 -19.61
CA THR A 239 10.12 -13.40 -19.30
C THR A 239 10.31 -11.96 -19.78
N MET A 240 11.55 -11.49 -19.86
CA MET A 240 11.88 -10.15 -20.40
C MET A 240 11.54 -10.01 -21.89
N ASP A 241 11.72 -11.09 -22.68
CA ASP A 241 11.35 -11.10 -24.11
C ASP A 241 9.84 -11.28 -24.29
N GLU A 242 9.21 -12.12 -23.46
CA GLU A 242 7.76 -12.26 -23.49
C GLU A 242 7.03 -10.99 -23.05
N ALA A 243 7.59 -10.22 -22.12
CA ALA A 243 7.04 -8.95 -21.69
C ALA A 243 6.99 -7.90 -22.81
N LYS A 244 7.88 -7.95 -23.79
CA LYS A 244 7.82 -7.07 -25.00
C LYS A 244 6.57 -7.29 -25.83
N LYS A 245 5.94 -8.46 -25.73
CA LYS A 245 4.75 -8.84 -26.50
C LYS A 245 3.44 -8.48 -25.79
N LEU A 246 3.52 -7.97 -24.55
CA LEU A 246 2.34 -7.57 -23.80
C LEU A 246 1.77 -6.24 -24.34
N PRO A 247 0.46 -5.99 -24.12
CA PRO A 247 -0.16 -4.71 -24.50
C PRO A 247 0.54 -3.49 -23.87
N ASN A 248 0.40 -2.33 -24.52
CA ASN A 248 1.01 -1.07 -24.06
C ASN A 248 0.11 -0.27 -23.09
N PHE A 249 -0.92 -0.88 -22.54
CA PHE A 249 -1.86 -0.21 -21.63
C PHE A 249 -2.06 -0.98 -20.35
N GLY A 250 -2.39 -0.28 -19.27
CA GLY A 250 -2.66 -0.84 -17.95
C GLY A 250 -1.43 -1.49 -17.30
N TRP A 251 -1.65 -2.22 -16.23
CA TRP A 251 -0.60 -2.86 -15.44
C TRP A 251 -0.24 -4.23 -16.02
N GLN A 252 0.79 -4.29 -16.87
CA GLN A 252 1.18 -5.48 -17.61
C GLN A 252 2.33 -6.23 -16.95
N ARG A 253 2.14 -7.52 -16.70
CA ARG A 253 3.14 -8.39 -16.09
C ARG A 253 2.98 -9.83 -16.54
N ILE A 254 4.10 -10.56 -16.54
CA ILE A 254 4.17 -11.95 -16.94
C ILE A 254 5.03 -12.76 -15.98
N ARG A 255 4.61 -13.98 -15.71
CA ARG A 255 5.34 -14.98 -14.94
C ARG A 255 5.43 -16.30 -15.73
N THR A 256 6.52 -17.03 -15.53
CA THR A 256 6.69 -18.39 -16.04
C THR A 256 7.10 -19.35 -14.94
N ASN A 257 6.83 -20.64 -15.14
CA ASN A 257 7.32 -21.69 -14.24
C ASN A 257 8.78 -22.06 -14.57
N LYS A 258 9.24 -21.82 -15.82
CA LYS A 258 10.59 -22.16 -16.25
C LYS A 258 11.11 -21.21 -17.31
N GLN A 259 12.37 -20.77 -17.18
CA GLN A 259 13.11 -20.06 -18.21
C GLN A 259 14.22 -20.94 -18.78
N ILE A 260 14.36 -21.00 -20.11
CA ILE A 260 15.42 -21.74 -20.79
C ILE A 260 16.72 -20.92 -20.83
N ARG A 261 16.60 -19.60 -21.02
CA ARG A 261 17.70 -18.65 -21.09
C ARG A 261 17.39 -17.41 -20.25
N GLY A 262 17.28 -17.60 -18.94
CA GLY A 262 17.09 -16.48 -18.02
C GLY A 262 18.28 -15.52 -18.12
N ARG A 263 18.01 -14.23 -18.07
CA ARG A 263 19.06 -13.18 -18.17
C ARG A 263 19.38 -12.60 -16.80
N GLY A 264 20.66 -12.43 -16.56
CA GLY A 264 21.20 -11.60 -15.48
C GLY A 264 21.87 -10.35 -16.05
N ARG A 265 22.58 -9.61 -15.23
CA ARG A 265 23.38 -8.45 -15.66
C ARG A 265 24.60 -8.91 -16.46
N ARG A 266 25.06 -8.06 -17.41
CA ARG A 266 26.31 -8.27 -18.16
C ARG A 266 26.40 -9.65 -18.81
N GLU A 267 25.33 -10.03 -19.51
CA GLU A 267 25.27 -11.30 -20.25
C GLU A 267 25.34 -12.57 -19.36
N SER A 268 25.28 -12.40 -18.02
CA SER A 268 25.19 -13.56 -17.14
C SER A 268 23.85 -14.27 -17.33
N THR A 269 23.84 -15.59 -17.15
CA THR A 269 22.65 -16.42 -17.26
C THR A 269 22.02 -16.60 -15.89
N TRP A 270 20.70 -16.42 -15.79
CA TRP A 270 19.93 -16.82 -14.63
C TRP A 270 19.53 -18.29 -14.76
N VAL A 271 20.00 -19.13 -13.84
CA VAL A 271 19.65 -20.55 -13.77
C VAL A 271 18.39 -20.70 -12.92
N SER A 272 17.33 -21.21 -13.50
CA SER A 272 16.06 -21.39 -12.84
C SER A 272 15.70 -22.85 -12.60
N ASN A 273 15.05 -23.12 -11.46
CA ASN A 273 14.39 -24.39 -11.17
C ASN A 273 12.86 -24.19 -11.21
N GLU A 274 12.14 -25.30 -11.22
CA GLU A 274 10.69 -25.29 -10.97
C GLU A 274 10.39 -24.65 -9.61
N GLN A 275 9.28 -23.90 -9.52
CA GLN A 275 8.85 -23.14 -8.36
C GLN A 275 9.65 -21.87 -8.06
N ASP A 276 10.80 -21.59 -8.70
CA ASP A 276 11.41 -20.27 -8.61
C ASP A 276 10.41 -19.18 -9.07
N LEU A 277 10.47 -18.00 -8.47
CA LEU A 277 9.74 -16.86 -9.01
C LEU A 277 10.53 -16.27 -10.19
N LEU A 278 9.91 -16.28 -11.35
CA LEU A 278 10.49 -15.79 -12.61
C LEU A 278 9.45 -14.89 -13.28
N ALA A 279 9.54 -13.60 -13.07
CA ALA A 279 8.52 -12.67 -13.53
C ALA A 279 9.09 -11.36 -14.07
N THR A 280 8.31 -10.69 -14.94
CA THR A 280 8.67 -9.38 -15.51
C THR A 280 7.44 -8.46 -15.52
N TRP A 281 7.66 -7.21 -15.14
CA TRP A 281 6.69 -6.11 -15.16
C TRP A 281 7.09 -5.07 -16.18
N ASN A 282 6.11 -4.56 -16.94
CA ASN A 282 6.27 -3.43 -17.84
C ASN A 282 5.84 -2.15 -17.15
N ILE A 283 6.74 -1.19 -17.05
CA ILE A 283 6.50 0.09 -16.39
C ILE A 283 6.58 1.20 -17.43
N LYS A 284 5.56 2.04 -17.52
CA LYS A 284 5.59 3.23 -18.39
C LYS A 284 6.69 4.19 -17.92
N LYS A 285 7.55 4.60 -18.83
CA LYS A 285 8.64 5.55 -18.52
C LYS A 285 8.12 6.92 -18.08
N SER A 286 6.97 7.35 -18.57
CA SER A 286 6.34 8.63 -18.18
C SER A 286 6.08 8.74 -16.67
N ILE A 287 5.85 7.60 -15.98
CA ILE A 287 5.62 7.55 -14.53
C ILE A 287 6.91 7.86 -13.75
N LEU A 288 8.06 7.57 -14.34
CA LEU A 288 9.35 7.67 -13.65
C LEU A 288 9.88 9.10 -13.59
N GLY A 289 9.42 9.97 -14.50
CA GLY A 289 9.96 11.33 -14.59
C GLY A 289 11.48 11.32 -14.72
N ASN A 290 12.16 11.95 -13.76
CA ASN A 290 13.63 12.05 -13.72
C ASN A 290 14.30 10.99 -12.85
N ILE A 291 13.60 9.89 -12.50
CA ILE A 291 14.16 8.84 -11.65
C ILE A 291 15.08 7.95 -12.49
N ASN A 292 16.33 7.80 -12.03
CA ASN A 292 17.29 6.94 -12.70
C ASN A 292 17.01 5.45 -12.45
N PRO A 293 17.13 4.57 -13.47
CA PRO A 293 16.96 3.12 -13.33
C PRO A 293 17.83 2.47 -12.24
N GLY A 294 19.01 3.02 -11.97
CA GLY A 294 19.89 2.55 -10.90
C GLY A 294 19.24 2.67 -9.50
N ILE A 295 18.59 3.80 -9.21
CA ILE A 295 17.84 3.98 -7.96
C ILE A 295 16.63 3.03 -7.93
N LEU A 296 15.92 2.87 -9.07
CA LEU A 296 14.78 1.95 -9.15
C LEU A 296 15.18 0.51 -8.79
N GLN A 297 16.31 0.07 -9.28
CA GLN A 297 16.80 -1.28 -9.03
C GLN A 297 17.07 -1.51 -7.54
N ILE A 298 17.66 -0.53 -6.86
CA ILE A 298 17.96 -0.61 -5.43
C ILE A 298 16.69 -0.53 -4.57
N ILE A 299 15.76 0.36 -4.89
CA ILE A 299 14.52 0.47 -4.10
C ILE A 299 13.67 -0.78 -4.23
N ILE A 300 13.58 -1.37 -5.42
CA ILE A 300 12.86 -2.64 -5.62
C ILE A 300 13.54 -3.75 -4.83
N GLY A 301 14.88 -3.86 -4.92
CA GLY A 301 15.66 -4.80 -4.12
C GLY A 301 15.44 -4.62 -2.61
N THR A 302 15.42 -3.39 -2.14
CA THR A 302 15.14 -3.06 -0.74
C THR A 302 13.74 -3.51 -0.31
N LYS A 303 12.70 -3.20 -1.10
CA LYS A 303 11.32 -3.58 -0.77
C LYS A 303 11.10 -5.09 -0.76
N ILE A 304 11.70 -5.80 -1.72
CA ILE A 304 11.63 -7.27 -1.75
C ILE A 304 12.45 -7.89 -0.61
N SER A 305 13.60 -7.31 -0.28
CA SER A 305 14.40 -7.75 0.87
C SER A 305 13.65 -7.53 2.19
N ASP A 306 12.93 -6.42 2.35
CA ASP A 306 12.08 -6.16 3.52
C ASP A 306 10.93 -7.19 3.60
N LEU A 307 10.29 -7.53 2.46
CA LEU A 307 9.26 -8.56 2.39
C LEU A 307 9.76 -9.94 2.82
N LEU A 308 10.96 -10.30 2.41
CA LEU A 308 11.59 -11.60 2.70
C LEU A 308 12.35 -11.62 4.03
N GLU A 309 12.36 -10.50 4.78
CA GLU A 309 13.18 -10.30 5.98
C GLU A 309 14.69 -10.53 5.75
N GLN A 310 15.17 -10.11 4.57
CA GLN A 310 16.51 -10.33 4.06
C GLN A 310 17.24 -9.01 3.76
N TYR A 311 18.35 -9.05 3.04
CA TYR A 311 19.23 -7.90 2.79
C TYR A 311 19.35 -7.59 1.30
N CYS A 312 19.23 -6.30 0.99
CA CYS A 312 19.57 -5.81 -0.36
C CYS A 312 21.07 -5.54 -0.46
N LYS A 313 21.74 -6.20 -1.40
CA LYS A 313 23.14 -5.91 -1.76
C LYS A 313 23.15 -5.12 -3.06
N TRP A 314 23.85 -4.01 -3.02
CA TRP A 314 24.05 -3.18 -4.21
C TRP A 314 24.75 -3.97 -5.34
N PRO A 315 24.28 -3.81 -6.58
CA PRO A 315 23.19 -2.93 -6.98
C PRO A 315 21.83 -3.64 -7.08
N ASN A 316 21.75 -4.97 -7.02
CA ASN A 316 20.56 -5.71 -7.45
C ASN A 316 20.34 -7.08 -6.84
N ASP A 317 21.19 -7.50 -5.91
CA ASP A 317 21.10 -8.83 -5.30
C ASP A 317 20.30 -8.80 -3.99
N ILE A 318 19.60 -9.88 -3.71
CA ILE A 318 18.98 -10.16 -2.43
C ILE A 318 19.77 -11.27 -1.78
N LEU A 319 20.27 -11.03 -0.57
CA LEU A 319 21.08 -11.94 0.20
C LEU A 319 20.42 -12.33 1.50
N ASP A 320 20.73 -13.51 1.99
CA ASP A 320 20.38 -13.93 3.35
C ASP A 320 21.40 -13.44 4.39
N ASN A 321 21.22 -13.88 5.63
CA ASN A 321 22.11 -13.57 6.77
C ASN A 321 23.54 -14.09 6.60
N SER A 322 23.77 -15.14 5.79
CA SER A 322 25.07 -15.73 5.52
C SER A 322 25.79 -15.07 4.36
N GLY A 323 25.13 -14.19 3.62
CA GLY A 323 25.63 -13.61 2.38
C GLY A 323 25.32 -14.43 1.13
N SER A 324 24.55 -15.52 1.27
CA SER A 324 24.13 -16.36 0.14
C SER A 324 23.00 -15.69 -0.64
N LYS A 325 23.04 -15.82 -1.97
CA LYS A 325 22.09 -15.15 -2.86
C LYS A 325 20.74 -15.87 -2.88
N ILE A 326 19.66 -15.13 -2.62
CA ILE A 326 18.27 -15.59 -2.75
C ILE A 326 17.68 -15.18 -4.09
N GLY A 327 17.97 -13.96 -4.55
CA GLY A 327 17.33 -13.43 -5.73
C GLY A 327 18.09 -12.27 -6.37
N GLY A 328 17.53 -11.75 -7.46
CA GLY A 328 18.09 -10.60 -8.15
C GLY A 328 17.05 -9.86 -8.99
N ILE A 329 17.31 -8.59 -9.21
CA ILE A 329 16.50 -7.69 -10.00
C ILE A 329 17.28 -7.26 -11.25
N LEU A 330 16.63 -7.30 -12.40
CA LEU A 330 17.18 -6.81 -13.66
C LEU A 330 16.25 -5.76 -14.25
N ILE A 331 16.79 -4.58 -14.56
CA ILE A 331 16.05 -3.55 -15.29
C ILE A 331 16.62 -3.44 -16.70
N GLU A 332 15.76 -3.57 -17.70
CA GLU A 332 16.06 -3.29 -19.10
C GLU A 332 15.26 -2.08 -19.58
N MET A 333 15.95 -1.14 -20.19
CA MET A 333 15.34 0.05 -20.78
C MET A 333 15.92 0.26 -22.19
N ASP A 334 15.04 0.27 -23.17
CA ASP A 334 15.36 0.66 -24.54
C ASP A 334 14.87 2.08 -24.78
N ASN A 335 15.70 2.96 -25.33
CA ASN A 335 15.32 4.37 -25.59
C ASN A 335 14.18 4.51 -26.59
N GLN A 336 13.97 3.53 -27.45
CA GLN A 336 12.90 3.50 -28.46
C GLN A 336 11.57 2.97 -27.91
N GLU A 337 11.56 2.33 -26.74
CA GLU A 337 10.37 1.77 -26.13
C GLU A 337 9.75 2.74 -25.11
N GLU A 338 8.42 2.76 -25.00
CA GLU A 338 7.70 3.56 -23.99
C GLU A 338 7.77 2.97 -22.59
N HIS A 339 8.16 1.70 -22.47
CA HIS A 339 8.21 0.97 -21.20
C HIS A 339 9.65 0.56 -20.89
N LEU A 340 9.95 0.52 -19.60
CA LEU A 340 11.05 -0.27 -19.09
C LEU A 340 10.52 -1.60 -18.55
N ARG A 341 11.37 -2.60 -18.50
CA ARG A 341 11.05 -3.93 -17.96
C ARG A 341 11.81 -4.17 -16.67
N ILE A 342 11.09 -4.64 -15.67
CA ILE A 342 11.64 -5.06 -14.37
C ILE A 342 11.53 -6.58 -14.29
N GLY A 343 12.64 -7.28 -14.49
CA GLY A 343 12.74 -8.72 -14.30
C GLY A 343 13.14 -9.05 -12.86
N ILE A 344 12.44 -9.99 -12.24
CA ILE A 344 12.71 -10.46 -10.89
C ILE A 344 12.83 -11.97 -10.92
N GLY A 345 13.99 -12.46 -10.43
CA GLY A 345 14.25 -13.86 -10.19
C GLY A 345 14.49 -14.10 -8.70
N ILE A 346 13.75 -15.03 -8.08
CA ILE A 346 13.94 -15.42 -6.68
C ILE A 346 13.92 -16.93 -6.61
N ASN A 347 14.94 -17.51 -5.97
CA ASN A 347 15.06 -18.96 -5.82
C ASN A 347 14.04 -19.45 -4.78
N TYR A 348 13.38 -20.57 -5.08
CA TYR A 348 12.48 -21.26 -4.14
C TYR A 348 13.27 -22.08 -3.12
N LEU A 349 14.18 -22.91 -3.61
CA LEU A 349 15.05 -23.78 -2.81
C LEU A 349 16.54 -23.46 -3.05
N ALA A 350 17.37 -23.90 -2.11
CA ALA A 350 18.81 -23.89 -2.29
C ALA A 350 19.24 -24.71 -3.50
N LYS A 351 20.27 -24.25 -4.20
CA LYS A 351 20.87 -24.96 -5.34
C LYS A 351 22.31 -24.54 -5.55
N GLN A 352 23.06 -25.44 -6.20
CA GLN A 352 24.43 -25.15 -6.62
C GLN A 352 24.44 -24.59 -8.04
N ILE A 353 25.09 -23.45 -8.24
CA ILE A 353 25.29 -22.83 -9.56
C ILE A 353 26.79 -22.66 -9.78
N GLY A 354 27.41 -23.60 -10.49
CA GLY A 354 28.86 -23.66 -10.61
C GLY A 354 29.52 -23.84 -9.24
N SER A 355 30.38 -22.91 -8.82
CA SER A 355 31.01 -22.90 -7.49
C SER A 355 30.19 -22.10 -6.45
N MET A 356 29.08 -21.47 -6.85
CA MET A 356 28.28 -20.63 -5.97
C MET A 356 27.10 -21.43 -5.41
N GLU A 357 26.96 -21.43 -4.10
CA GLU A 357 25.74 -21.89 -3.43
C GLU A 357 24.76 -20.73 -3.32
N VAL A 358 23.52 -20.94 -3.76
CA VAL A 358 22.41 -20.01 -3.60
C VAL A 358 21.35 -20.65 -2.73
N ILE A 359 20.61 -19.83 -2.02
CA ILE A 359 19.56 -20.26 -1.07
C ILE A 359 18.18 -19.86 -1.59
N GLY A 360 17.13 -20.49 -1.09
CA GLY A 360 15.75 -20.18 -1.45
C GLY A 360 14.94 -19.55 -0.34
N TRP A 361 13.79 -18.96 -0.69
CA TRP A 361 12.91 -18.35 0.32
C TRP A 361 12.22 -19.39 1.21
N ASP A 362 11.95 -20.61 0.71
CA ASP A 362 11.26 -21.65 1.50
C ASP A 362 12.04 -22.06 2.74
N GLU A 363 13.36 -21.95 2.71
CA GLU A 363 14.22 -22.18 3.88
C GLU A 363 14.09 -21.09 4.96
N LYS A 364 13.64 -19.90 4.59
CA LYS A 364 13.48 -18.75 5.49
C LYS A 364 12.03 -18.53 5.91
N THR A 365 11.10 -18.80 4.99
CA THR A 365 9.66 -18.63 5.18
C THR A 365 8.92 -19.85 4.66
N PRO A 366 9.00 -21.01 5.37
CA PRO A 366 8.40 -22.26 4.91
C PRO A 366 6.89 -22.14 4.66
N GLY A 367 6.43 -22.78 3.59
CA GLY A 367 5.00 -22.85 3.26
C GLY A 367 4.44 -21.66 2.48
N ILE A 368 5.25 -20.64 2.19
CA ILE A 368 4.83 -19.57 1.28
C ILE A 368 5.03 -20.02 -0.16
N THR A 369 3.95 -20.13 -0.91
CA THR A 369 3.99 -20.58 -2.32
C THR A 369 4.56 -19.50 -3.24
N THR A 370 5.03 -19.91 -4.42
CA THR A 370 5.44 -18.98 -5.51
C THR A 370 4.31 -18.03 -5.89
N ASN A 371 3.06 -18.48 -5.80
CA ASN A 371 1.91 -17.62 -6.08
C ASN A 371 1.76 -16.51 -5.03
N ASN A 372 1.92 -16.83 -3.74
CA ASN A 372 1.86 -15.83 -2.66
C ASN A 372 2.97 -14.79 -2.81
N ILE A 373 4.23 -15.23 -3.00
CA ILE A 373 5.37 -14.30 -3.22
C ILE A 373 5.12 -13.43 -4.45
N SER A 374 4.63 -14.02 -5.54
CA SER A 374 4.30 -13.28 -6.77
C SER A 374 3.25 -12.20 -6.54
N GLN A 375 2.19 -12.51 -5.78
CA GLN A 375 1.13 -11.55 -5.46
C GLN A 375 1.63 -10.40 -4.57
N MET A 376 2.44 -10.71 -3.56
CA MET A 376 3.02 -9.69 -2.69
C MET A 376 3.99 -8.77 -3.43
N ILE A 377 4.83 -9.33 -4.32
CA ILE A 377 5.74 -8.52 -5.15
C ILE A 377 4.96 -7.69 -6.18
N ASP A 378 3.91 -8.25 -6.78
CA ASP A 378 3.02 -7.48 -7.67
C ASP A 378 2.42 -6.29 -6.92
N ALA A 379 1.96 -6.48 -5.69
CA ALA A 379 1.44 -5.41 -4.85
C ALA A 379 2.51 -4.35 -4.49
N ILE A 380 3.74 -4.76 -4.20
CA ILE A 380 4.86 -3.84 -3.94
C ILE A 380 5.16 -2.97 -5.17
N LEU A 381 5.27 -3.59 -6.35
CA LEU A 381 5.58 -2.87 -7.58
C LEU A 381 4.41 -1.99 -8.01
N SER A 382 3.18 -2.46 -7.87
CA SER A 382 1.98 -1.66 -8.11
C SER A 382 1.90 -0.44 -7.16
N THR A 383 2.23 -0.60 -5.88
CA THR A 383 2.34 0.51 -4.93
C THR A 383 3.28 1.61 -5.45
N LEU A 384 4.40 1.21 -6.05
CA LEU A 384 5.40 2.15 -6.57
C LEU A 384 5.03 2.76 -7.92
N PHE A 385 4.47 1.96 -8.85
CA PHE A 385 4.44 2.32 -10.27
C PHE A 385 3.07 2.27 -10.93
N GLU A 386 2.06 1.64 -10.33
CA GLU A 386 0.73 1.59 -10.95
C GLU A 386 -0.03 2.89 -10.71
N GLU A 387 -0.64 3.42 -11.76
CA GLU A 387 -1.57 4.55 -11.66
C GLU A 387 -2.95 4.04 -11.26
N HIS A 388 -3.64 4.82 -10.44
CA HIS A 388 -5.03 4.61 -10.08
C HIS A 388 -5.78 5.93 -10.26
N GLU A 389 -6.95 5.90 -10.89
CA GLU A 389 -7.71 7.12 -11.26
C GLU A 389 -8.01 8.02 -10.05
N LEU A 390 -8.33 7.41 -8.91
CA LEU A 390 -8.66 8.13 -7.68
C LEU A 390 -7.44 8.48 -6.80
N LEU A 391 -6.22 8.12 -7.21
CA LEU A 391 -5.00 8.37 -6.43
C LEU A 391 -4.00 9.21 -7.21
N THR A 392 -3.47 10.23 -6.58
CA THR A 392 -2.31 10.94 -7.13
C THR A 392 -1.08 10.03 -7.08
N HIS A 393 -0.45 9.86 -8.24
CA HIS A 393 0.83 9.17 -8.34
C HIS A 393 1.96 10.18 -8.21
N ASN A 394 2.77 10.07 -7.17
CA ASN A 394 3.88 10.98 -6.94
C ASN A 394 5.11 10.21 -6.45
N LEU A 395 6.01 9.87 -7.37
CA LEU A 395 7.31 9.29 -7.05
C LEU A 395 8.31 10.40 -6.77
N SER A 396 8.69 10.58 -5.51
CA SER A 396 9.74 11.51 -5.13
C SER A 396 11.13 10.86 -5.24
N PRO A 397 12.04 11.38 -6.10
CA PRO A 397 13.41 10.88 -6.19
C PRO A 397 14.14 10.87 -4.84
N ASP A 398 13.93 11.89 -4.01
CA ASP A 398 14.57 11.99 -2.69
C ASP A 398 14.07 10.92 -1.71
N ILE A 399 12.77 10.63 -1.73
CA ILE A 399 12.18 9.56 -0.91
C ILE A 399 12.73 8.20 -1.35
N LEU A 400 12.75 7.94 -2.66
CA LEU A 400 13.28 6.68 -3.20
C LEU A 400 14.77 6.50 -2.87
N LYS A 401 15.58 7.54 -3.00
CA LYS A 401 16.99 7.52 -2.66
C LYS A 401 17.21 7.27 -1.15
N ARG A 402 16.46 7.96 -0.29
CA ARG A 402 16.51 7.78 1.17
C ARG A 402 16.15 6.35 1.57
N ASP A 403 15.05 5.82 1.01
CA ASP A 403 14.57 4.48 1.33
C ASP A 403 15.51 3.39 0.76
N SER A 404 16.09 3.62 -0.42
CA SER A 404 17.16 2.78 -0.99
C SER A 404 18.39 2.74 -0.09
N TRP A 405 18.82 3.91 0.42
CA TRP A 405 19.93 3.99 1.35
C TRP A 405 19.66 3.30 2.68
N ARG A 406 18.43 3.43 3.21
CA ARG A 406 18.00 2.73 4.42
C ARG A 406 18.11 1.20 4.25
N GLY A 407 17.65 0.65 3.11
CA GLY A 407 17.75 -0.78 2.83
C GLY A 407 19.20 -1.26 2.75
N LEU A 408 20.04 -0.51 2.03
CA LEU A 408 21.46 -0.83 1.92
C LEU A 408 22.19 -0.73 3.25
N SER A 409 21.83 0.25 4.08
CA SER A 409 22.42 0.44 5.41
C SER A 409 22.18 -0.74 6.36
N LYS A 410 21.09 -1.49 6.20
CA LYS A 410 20.84 -2.71 6.97
C LYS A 410 21.94 -3.75 6.72
N LEU A 411 22.37 -3.93 5.48
CA LEU A 411 23.47 -4.83 5.15
C LEU A 411 24.79 -4.32 5.74
N LEU A 412 25.07 -3.02 5.60
CA LEU A 412 26.29 -2.42 6.14
C LEU A 412 26.39 -2.50 7.65
N SER A 413 25.26 -2.40 8.36
CA SER A 413 25.22 -2.52 9.83
C SER A 413 25.62 -3.91 10.34
N ARG A 414 25.65 -4.93 9.48
CA ARG A 414 26.14 -6.27 9.79
C ARG A 414 27.65 -6.45 9.58
N GLY A 415 28.36 -5.37 9.29
CA GLY A 415 29.81 -5.41 9.11
C GLY A 415 30.28 -5.64 7.67
N TYR A 416 29.34 -5.74 6.72
CA TYR A 416 29.70 -5.84 5.31
C TYR A 416 30.45 -4.59 4.88
N SER A 417 31.56 -4.78 4.22
CA SER A 417 32.44 -3.72 3.74
C SER A 417 32.87 -3.97 2.29
N LEU A 418 33.64 -3.09 1.74
CA LEU A 418 33.94 -3.05 0.33
C LEU A 418 35.43 -2.79 0.12
N LYS A 419 36.03 -3.47 -0.86
CA LYS A 419 37.31 -3.06 -1.47
C LYS A 419 37.07 -2.53 -2.87
N ILE A 420 37.78 -1.47 -3.23
CA ILE A 420 37.82 -0.89 -4.56
C ILE A 420 39.27 -0.88 -4.98
N ASN A 421 39.59 -1.59 -6.09
CA ASN A 421 40.96 -1.77 -6.52
C ASN A 421 41.88 -2.23 -5.37
N ASP A 422 41.43 -3.28 -4.64
CA ASP A 422 42.10 -3.86 -3.48
C ASP A 422 42.28 -2.94 -2.25
N LYS A 423 41.82 -1.68 -2.31
CA LYS A 423 41.83 -0.76 -1.17
C LYS A 423 40.54 -0.84 -0.39
N LYS A 424 40.66 -1.00 0.93
CA LYS A 424 39.48 -0.97 1.82
C LYS A 424 38.75 0.37 1.71
N SER A 425 37.47 0.31 1.46
CA SER A 425 36.63 1.47 1.17
C SER A 425 35.42 1.49 2.10
N ARG A 426 35.01 2.69 2.52
CA ARG A 426 33.80 2.89 3.32
C ARG A 426 32.69 3.44 2.43
N ILE A 427 31.55 2.77 2.41
CA ILE A 427 30.35 3.26 1.74
C ILE A 427 29.74 4.35 2.63
N ILE A 428 29.49 5.54 2.05
CA ILE A 428 28.97 6.72 2.76
C ILE A 428 27.63 7.22 2.22
N GLY A 429 27.13 6.65 1.12
CA GLY A 429 25.85 7.03 0.55
C GLY A 429 25.60 6.45 -0.83
N LEU A 430 24.50 6.89 -1.42
CA LEU A 430 24.12 6.70 -2.82
C LEU A 430 24.09 8.07 -3.50
N ASP A 431 24.53 8.12 -4.75
CA ASP A 431 24.32 9.30 -5.61
C ASP A 431 22.92 9.32 -6.26
N GLY A 432 22.66 10.34 -7.09
CA GLY A 432 21.37 10.48 -7.79
C GLY A 432 21.11 9.39 -8.83
N ASP A 433 22.17 8.73 -9.32
CA ASP A 433 22.10 7.69 -10.35
C ASP A 433 22.07 6.27 -9.76
N GLY A 434 22.09 6.15 -8.42
CA GLY A 434 22.15 4.87 -7.74
C GLY A 434 23.57 4.29 -7.62
N GLY A 435 24.59 5.05 -7.97
CA GLY A 435 25.99 4.71 -7.74
C GLY A 435 26.35 4.80 -6.26
N LEU A 436 27.38 4.03 -5.83
CA LEU A 436 27.88 4.10 -4.47
C LEU A 436 28.79 5.32 -4.28
N SER A 437 28.46 6.14 -3.31
CA SER A 437 29.39 7.14 -2.77
C SER A 437 30.30 6.47 -1.75
N THR A 438 31.61 6.50 -1.97
CA THR A 438 32.60 5.80 -1.14
C THR A 438 33.69 6.74 -0.65
N LEU A 439 34.35 6.36 0.44
CA LEU A 439 35.52 7.01 0.99
C LEU A 439 36.70 6.05 0.92
N ILE A 440 37.74 6.41 0.15
CA ILE A 440 38.97 5.65 -0.03
C ILE A 440 40.11 6.54 0.45
N GLU A 441 40.87 6.10 1.46
CA GLU A 441 42.03 6.86 2.00
C GLU A 441 41.70 8.35 2.28
N GLY A 442 40.49 8.61 2.80
CA GLY A 442 40.02 9.97 3.11
C GLY A 442 39.49 10.76 1.91
N LYS A 443 39.52 10.24 0.70
CA LYS A 443 38.99 10.89 -0.51
C LYS A 443 37.67 10.30 -0.91
N LYS A 444 36.69 11.19 -1.20
CA LYS A 444 35.37 10.78 -1.71
C LYS A 444 35.47 10.35 -3.17
N SER A 445 34.88 9.23 -3.50
CA SER A 445 34.76 8.69 -4.85
C SER A 445 33.32 8.25 -5.12
N GLN A 446 32.93 8.23 -6.38
CA GLN A 446 31.65 7.70 -6.85
C GLN A 446 31.92 6.49 -7.73
N ASN A 447 31.20 5.38 -7.48
CA ASN A 447 31.39 4.14 -8.20
C ASN A 447 30.05 3.68 -8.79
N GLN A 448 30.03 3.48 -10.09
CA GLN A 448 28.87 2.98 -10.84
C GLN A 448 29.12 1.57 -11.41
N SER A 449 30.37 1.09 -11.37
CA SER A 449 30.74 -0.21 -11.89
C SER A 449 30.98 -1.23 -10.76
N ILE A 450 30.51 -2.47 -11.00
CA ILE A 450 30.74 -3.60 -10.09
C ILE A 450 32.14 -4.18 -10.25
N ASP A 451 32.80 -3.99 -11.42
CA ASP A 451 34.04 -4.68 -11.77
C ASP A 451 35.19 -4.34 -10.85
N GLU A 452 35.18 -3.15 -10.30
CA GLU A 452 36.19 -2.65 -9.39
C GLU A 452 35.92 -2.96 -7.92
N LEU A 453 34.75 -3.61 -7.64
CA LEU A 453 34.22 -3.77 -6.29
C LEU A 453 34.30 -5.21 -5.82
N THR A 454 34.95 -5.44 -4.69
CA THR A 454 34.94 -6.72 -3.99
C THR A 454 34.26 -6.53 -2.62
N TRP A 455 33.12 -7.20 -2.42
CA TRP A 455 32.45 -7.23 -1.13
C TRP A 455 33.18 -8.14 -0.15
N LEU A 456 33.34 -7.66 1.07
CA LEU A 456 33.91 -8.40 2.20
C LEU A 456 32.78 -8.72 3.17
N PHE A 457 32.61 -10.02 3.43
CA PHE A 457 31.56 -10.55 4.30
C PHE A 457 32.14 -10.89 5.67
#